data_18aa9b91d333acd5c2ac12dd4ba5b34f
#
_entry.id   18aa9b91d333acd5c2ac12dd4ba5b34f
#
_cell.length_a   1.000
_cell.length_b   1.000
_cell.length_c   1.000
_cell.angle_alpha   90.00
_cell.angle_beta   90.00
_cell.angle_gamma   90.00
#
_symmetry.space_group_name_H-M   'P 1'
#
loop_
_entity.id
_entity.type
_entity.pdbx_description
1 polymer ?
#
loop_
_entity_poly.entity_id
_entity_poly.type
_entity_poly.pdbx_seq_one_letter_code
_entity_poly.pdbx_strand_id
1 'polypeptide(L)'
;ADLAVILIDARKGVLVQTRRHSYLCHLIGIRNIVLAVNKMDLIDYDQAKYDAIVADYAAFAAEIGIKSFTAMPISGFKGDNITANSANTPWYGGKPLIEHLETVEIDNATDQTKPFRLPVQWVNRPNLDFRGFSGLISGGTVKPGDAVRVLPGGKTSTITKIVTLEGELDEAVAGQSVTVCFADEVDCSRGNVIAAADSPPEVSDQFEATIVWMDDDSLHVGRSYWLKLGTQTVSATVQQPKYTINVNTMEHLAAKTLELNAIGVAELATDKPVVFEAYADSRTLGGFILIDKISNRTVGAGMLHFSLRRAQNVHWQPTDIGREEHAALKNQKPRVLWFTGLSGSGKSTIANEVEKQLHLMNRHTFLLDGDNVRHGLNRDLGFTEADRIENIRRVGEVAKLMADAGLIVLTAFISPFRAERDMVRKMLPDGEFIEIFVDTPLEVAEARDVKGLYKKARSGQLKNFTGIDSPYEAPDNPEIRVNTVEMTPAEAAEHIIRKLLPLK
;
A
#
# COMPACT_ATOMS: atom_id res chain seq x y z
N ALA A 1 11.20 -7.23 20.25
CA ALA A 1 12.37 -7.61 21.06
C ALA A 1 13.05 -6.32 21.52
N ASP A 2 13.53 -6.31 22.77
CA ASP A 2 14.08 -5.13 23.43
C ASP A 2 15.61 -5.20 23.52
N LEU A 3 16.13 -6.43 23.36
CA LEU A 3 17.56 -6.72 23.34
C LEU A 3 17.85 -7.78 22.26
N ALA A 4 19.00 -7.66 21.59
CA ALA A 4 19.54 -8.66 20.67
C ALA A 4 20.90 -9.15 21.12
N VAL A 5 21.11 -10.48 21.10
CA VAL A 5 22.41 -11.12 21.30
C VAL A 5 22.97 -11.51 19.92
N ILE A 6 24.01 -10.80 19.50
CA ILE A 6 24.70 -11.05 18.22
C ILE A 6 25.89 -11.97 18.50
N LEU A 7 25.88 -13.17 17.91
CA LEU A 7 26.91 -14.17 18.11
C LEU A 7 28.03 -14.02 17.05
N ILE A 8 29.28 -14.02 17.50
CA ILE A 8 30.48 -14.06 16.65
C ILE A 8 31.31 -15.31 17.00
N ASP A 9 31.74 -16.06 16.01
CA ASP A 9 32.75 -17.12 16.20
C ASP A 9 34.13 -16.46 16.33
N ALA A 10 34.76 -16.59 17.50
CA ALA A 10 36.05 -15.97 17.82
C ALA A 10 37.20 -16.34 16.84
N ARG A 11 37.07 -17.47 16.14
CA ARG A 11 38.03 -17.90 15.11
C ARG A 11 37.87 -17.16 13.78
N LYS A 12 36.66 -16.62 13.51
CA LYS A 12 36.29 -16.06 12.21
C LYS A 12 36.14 -14.53 12.22
N GLY A 13 35.91 -13.94 13.40
CA GLY A 13 35.67 -12.51 13.52
C GLY A 13 34.33 -12.02 12.94
N VAL A 14 34.27 -10.75 12.59
CA VAL A 14 33.07 -10.09 12.06
C VAL A 14 32.86 -10.49 10.59
N LEU A 15 31.76 -11.20 10.30
CA LEU A 15 31.39 -11.68 8.96
C LEU A 15 30.24 -10.82 8.38
N VAL A 16 30.04 -10.94 7.06
CA VAL A 16 28.90 -10.32 6.34
C VAL A 16 27.57 -10.59 7.04
N GLN A 17 27.39 -11.81 7.53
CA GLN A 17 26.18 -12.23 8.24
C GLN A 17 25.99 -11.48 9.57
N THR A 18 27.10 -11.26 10.31
CA THR A 18 27.10 -10.45 11.54
C THR A 18 26.68 -9.01 11.23
N ARG A 19 27.27 -8.40 10.18
CA ARG A 19 26.94 -7.04 9.75
C ARG A 19 25.47 -6.94 9.36
N ARG A 20 24.95 -7.89 8.56
CA ARG A 20 23.53 -7.93 8.17
C ARG A 20 22.59 -8.03 9.36
N HIS A 21 22.85 -8.96 10.29
CA HIS A 21 21.99 -9.13 11.47
C HIS A 21 22.00 -7.89 12.38
N SER A 22 23.18 -7.29 12.58
CA SER A 22 23.29 -6.06 13.36
C SER A 22 22.53 -4.90 12.71
N TYR A 23 22.64 -4.76 11.39
CA TYR A 23 21.91 -3.73 10.64
C TYR A 23 20.40 -3.95 10.72
N LEU A 24 19.93 -5.19 10.59
CA LEU A 24 18.52 -5.53 10.79
C LEU A 24 18.04 -5.20 12.20
N CYS A 25 18.82 -5.55 13.23
CA CYS A 25 18.50 -5.18 14.63
C CYS A 25 18.38 -3.66 14.80
N HIS A 26 19.30 -2.91 14.19
CA HIS A 26 19.25 -1.45 14.20
C HIS A 26 18.00 -0.90 13.48
N LEU A 27 17.69 -1.41 12.28
CA LEU A 27 16.51 -0.99 11.49
C LEU A 27 15.19 -1.22 12.24
N ILE A 28 15.04 -2.38 12.90
CA ILE A 28 13.84 -2.67 13.70
C ILE A 28 13.84 -1.98 15.08
N GLY A 29 14.86 -1.14 15.32
CA GLY A 29 14.93 -0.26 16.50
C GLY A 29 15.31 -0.96 17.78
N ILE A 30 16.01 -2.11 17.76
CA ILE A 30 16.59 -2.72 18.96
C ILE A 30 17.79 -1.89 19.37
N ARG A 31 17.73 -1.33 20.58
CA ARG A 31 18.75 -0.42 21.10
C ARG A 31 19.79 -1.14 21.97
N ASN A 32 19.38 -2.20 22.68
CA ASN A 32 20.26 -2.98 23.53
C ASN A 32 20.86 -4.13 22.73
N ILE A 33 22.16 -4.08 22.48
CA ILE A 33 22.89 -5.11 21.73
C ILE A 33 23.95 -5.71 22.60
N VAL A 34 23.96 -7.04 22.71
CA VAL A 34 25.04 -7.83 23.29
C VAL A 34 25.82 -8.49 22.17
N LEU A 35 27.12 -8.17 22.09
CA LEU A 35 28.05 -8.83 21.19
C LEU A 35 28.68 -10.01 21.92
N ALA A 36 28.17 -11.21 21.69
CA ALA A 36 28.69 -12.41 22.31
C ALA A 36 29.78 -13.04 21.42
N VAL A 37 31.03 -12.81 21.78
CA VAL A 37 32.19 -13.42 21.12
C VAL A 37 32.33 -14.85 21.64
N ASN A 38 31.78 -15.80 20.89
CA ASN A 38 31.63 -17.20 21.28
C ASN A 38 32.81 -18.05 20.81
N LYS A 39 32.94 -19.23 21.41
CA LYS A 39 34.01 -20.22 21.15
C LYS A 39 35.39 -19.71 21.56
N MET A 40 35.46 -18.94 22.64
CA MET A 40 36.72 -18.46 23.21
C MET A 40 37.65 -19.61 23.62
N ASP A 41 37.06 -20.76 23.98
CA ASP A 41 37.75 -22.01 24.28
C ASP A 41 38.56 -22.56 23.09
N LEU A 42 38.19 -22.24 21.86
CA LEU A 42 38.90 -22.68 20.63
C LEU A 42 39.99 -21.72 20.18
N ILE A 43 40.20 -20.64 20.90
CA ILE A 43 41.33 -19.69 20.69
C ILE A 43 42.09 -19.44 21.98
N ASP A 44 42.05 -20.41 22.91
CA ASP A 44 42.75 -20.40 24.18
C ASP A 44 42.48 -19.12 25.02
N TYR A 45 41.26 -18.57 24.93
CA TYR A 45 40.79 -17.34 25.61
C TYR A 45 41.70 -16.12 25.35
N ASP A 46 42.30 -16.03 24.18
CA ASP A 46 43.19 -14.96 23.73
C ASP A 46 42.52 -13.59 23.78
N GLN A 47 42.92 -12.74 24.72
CA GLN A 47 42.38 -11.39 24.90
C GLN A 47 42.65 -10.51 23.70
N ALA A 48 43.85 -10.59 23.06
CA ALA A 48 44.19 -9.71 21.95
C ALA A 48 43.31 -9.96 20.74
N LYS A 49 42.95 -11.24 20.48
CA LYS A 49 41.96 -11.58 19.41
C LYS A 49 40.55 -11.10 19.74
N TYR A 50 40.15 -11.22 21.00
CA TYR A 50 38.87 -10.69 21.45
C TYR A 50 38.80 -9.18 21.25
N ASP A 51 39.79 -8.43 21.72
CA ASP A 51 39.85 -6.97 21.59
C ASP A 51 39.84 -6.53 20.12
N ALA A 52 40.55 -7.24 19.21
CA ALA A 52 40.54 -6.96 17.79
C ALA A 52 39.14 -7.16 17.16
N ILE A 53 38.40 -8.22 17.54
CA ILE A 53 37.04 -8.47 17.08
C ILE A 53 36.07 -7.37 17.58
N VAL A 54 36.21 -6.98 18.84
CA VAL A 54 35.39 -5.92 19.44
C VAL A 54 35.65 -4.58 18.73
N ALA A 55 36.90 -4.28 18.42
CA ALA A 55 37.29 -3.05 17.71
C ALA A 55 36.74 -3.01 16.27
N ASP A 56 36.83 -4.13 15.53
CA ASP A 56 36.25 -4.23 14.17
C ASP A 56 34.72 -4.05 14.19
N TYR A 57 34.07 -4.71 15.14
CA TYR A 57 32.62 -4.55 15.32
C TYR A 57 32.23 -3.12 15.72
N ALA A 58 33.00 -2.48 16.61
CA ALA A 58 32.74 -1.10 17.05
C ALA A 58 32.81 -0.10 15.89
N ALA A 59 33.78 -0.25 14.99
CA ALA A 59 33.88 0.58 13.79
C ALA A 59 32.65 0.45 12.92
N PHE A 60 32.23 -0.77 12.63
CA PHE A 60 31.00 -1.04 11.88
C PHE A 60 29.73 -0.54 12.60
N ALA A 61 29.61 -0.77 13.91
CA ALA A 61 28.46 -0.34 14.71
C ALA A 61 28.28 1.19 14.67
N ALA A 62 29.38 1.94 14.72
CA ALA A 62 29.39 3.40 14.59
C ALA A 62 28.91 3.86 13.21
N GLU A 63 29.34 3.18 12.13
CA GLU A 63 28.94 3.48 10.75
C GLU A 63 27.42 3.35 10.56
N ILE A 64 26.78 2.33 11.14
CA ILE A 64 25.34 2.10 11.03
C ILE A 64 24.50 2.82 12.10
N GLY A 65 25.13 3.60 13.00
CA GLY A 65 24.44 4.40 14.01
C GLY A 65 24.08 3.67 15.30
N ILE A 66 24.64 2.49 15.58
CA ILE A 66 24.53 1.81 16.88
C ILE A 66 25.39 2.57 17.89
N LYS A 67 24.74 3.22 18.86
CA LYS A 67 25.42 4.10 19.83
C LYS A 67 26.21 3.36 20.92
N SER A 68 25.74 2.18 21.31
CA SER A 68 26.34 1.38 22.35
C SER A 68 26.01 -0.10 22.20
N PHE A 69 26.94 -0.95 22.63
CA PHE A 69 26.71 -2.39 22.75
C PHE A 69 27.57 -2.92 23.90
N THR A 70 27.21 -4.08 24.45
CA THR A 70 27.97 -4.77 25.48
C THR A 70 28.67 -5.97 24.86
N ALA A 71 30.02 -5.98 24.87
CA ALA A 71 30.77 -7.11 24.36
C ALA A 71 31.08 -8.10 25.49
N MET A 72 30.93 -9.40 25.21
CA MET A 72 31.15 -10.49 26.17
C MET A 72 31.94 -11.62 25.52
N PRO A 73 33.10 -12.05 26.12
CA PRO A 73 33.79 -13.26 25.69
C PRO A 73 33.08 -14.47 26.30
N ILE A 74 32.56 -15.38 25.49
CA ILE A 74 31.82 -16.54 25.98
C ILE A 74 32.33 -17.85 25.38
N SER A 75 32.09 -18.94 26.07
CA SER A 75 32.07 -20.27 25.47
C SER A 75 30.72 -20.93 25.78
N GLY A 76 29.83 -21.00 24.77
CA GLY A 76 28.55 -21.68 24.91
C GLY A 76 28.70 -23.19 25.15
N PHE A 77 29.84 -23.79 24.75
CA PHE A 77 30.12 -25.20 24.97
C PHE A 77 30.65 -25.48 26.40
N LYS A 78 31.52 -24.63 26.93
CA LYS A 78 32.11 -24.78 28.27
C LYS A 78 31.28 -24.10 29.36
N GLY A 79 30.39 -23.18 29.00
CA GLY A 79 29.59 -22.37 29.93
C GLY A 79 30.30 -21.12 30.44
N ASP A 80 31.47 -20.77 29.88
CA ASP A 80 32.24 -19.61 30.32
C ASP A 80 31.49 -18.31 30.10
N ASN A 81 31.37 -17.50 31.12
CA ASN A 81 30.67 -16.21 31.16
C ASN A 81 29.18 -16.28 30.73
N ILE A 82 28.54 -17.46 30.87
CA ILE A 82 27.10 -17.61 30.64
C ILE A 82 26.32 -17.30 31.92
N THR A 83 26.53 -18.11 32.96
CA THR A 83 25.83 -17.98 34.26
C THR A 83 26.70 -17.32 35.37
N ALA A 84 28.02 -17.46 35.27
CA ALA A 84 28.99 -16.88 36.17
C ALA A 84 30.25 -16.51 35.41
N ASN A 85 31.04 -15.59 35.97
CA ASN A 85 32.33 -15.19 35.39
C ASN A 85 33.31 -16.37 35.37
N SER A 86 34.02 -16.52 34.27
CA SER A 86 34.94 -17.61 34.06
C SER A 86 36.36 -17.27 34.57
N ALA A 87 37.02 -18.24 35.24
CA ALA A 87 38.43 -18.15 35.58
C ALA A 87 39.35 -18.14 34.35
N ASN A 88 38.87 -18.60 33.17
CA ASN A 88 39.63 -18.61 31.94
C ASN A 88 39.75 -17.24 31.28
N THR A 89 38.92 -16.27 31.70
CA THR A 89 38.91 -14.88 31.19
C THR A 89 39.07 -13.88 32.35
N PRO A 90 40.16 -13.93 33.12
CA PRO A 90 40.35 -13.06 34.32
C PRO A 90 40.43 -11.58 33.97
N TRP A 91 40.68 -11.25 32.72
CA TRP A 91 40.72 -9.91 32.16
C TRP A 91 39.32 -9.34 31.83
N TYR A 92 38.26 -10.17 31.84
CA TYR A 92 36.89 -9.72 31.62
C TYR A 92 36.24 -9.31 32.94
N GLY A 93 36.02 -8.01 33.11
CA GLY A 93 35.40 -7.45 34.30
C GLY A 93 33.90 -7.19 34.22
N GLY A 94 33.24 -7.63 33.11
CA GLY A 94 31.78 -7.43 32.92
C GLY A 94 30.93 -8.49 33.62
N LYS A 95 29.60 -8.33 33.48
CA LYS A 95 28.61 -9.32 33.95
C LYS A 95 28.57 -10.53 33.04
N PRO A 96 28.29 -11.73 33.58
CA PRO A 96 27.93 -12.89 32.71
C PRO A 96 26.61 -12.65 31.99
N LEU A 97 26.39 -13.40 30.92
CA LEU A 97 25.26 -13.18 29.98
C LEU A 97 23.90 -13.19 30.69
N ILE A 98 23.65 -14.17 31.57
CA ILE A 98 22.33 -14.31 32.24
C ILE A 98 22.10 -13.13 33.16
N GLU A 99 23.09 -12.76 34.01
CA GLU A 99 22.95 -11.59 34.90
C GLU A 99 22.73 -10.29 34.13
N HIS A 100 23.39 -10.13 32.94
CA HIS A 100 23.17 -8.97 32.10
C HIS A 100 21.73 -8.94 31.54
N LEU A 101 21.21 -10.08 31.06
CA LEU A 101 19.84 -10.18 30.55
C LEU A 101 18.78 -9.90 31.62
N GLU A 102 19.02 -10.30 32.87
CA GLU A 102 18.11 -10.07 33.99
C GLU A 102 18.13 -8.63 34.52
N THR A 103 19.25 -7.91 34.32
CA THR A 103 19.48 -6.58 34.91
C THR A 103 19.53 -5.43 33.92
N VAL A 104 19.43 -5.70 32.60
CA VAL A 104 19.41 -4.66 31.58
C VAL A 104 18.16 -3.82 31.72
N GLU A 105 18.30 -2.51 31.73
CA GLU A 105 17.17 -1.59 31.78
C GLU A 105 16.54 -1.50 30.40
N ILE A 106 15.23 -1.76 30.32
CA ILE A 106 14.42 -1.63 29.10
C ILE A 106 13.56 -0.38 29.27
N ASP A 107 13.80 0.61 28.42
CA ASP A 107 13.04 1.87 28.45
C ASP A 107 11.67 1.67 27.76
N ASN A 108 10.66 1.32 28.57
CA ASN A 108 9.25 1.25 28.15
C ASN A 108 8.47 2.54 28.47
N ALA A 109 9.05 3.49 29.20
CA ALA A 109 8.36 4.70 29.64
C ALA A 109 8.07 5.67 28.48
N THR A 110 8.86 5.62 27.42
CA THR A 110 8.72 6.51 26.26
C THR A 110 7.39 6.34 25.53
N ASP A 111 6.79 5.15 25.53
CA ASP A 111 5.53 4.90 24.82
C ASP A 111 4.31 5.47 25.57
N GLN A 112 4.38 5.69 26.88
CA GLN A 112 3.30 6.27 27.69
C GLN A 112 3.15 7.79 27.45
N THR A 113 4.21 8.47 27.02
CA THR A 113 4.20 9.93 26.75
C THR A 113 3.76 10.27 25.33
N LYS A 114 3.59 9.26 24.47
CA LYS A 114 3.07 9.43 23.10
C LYS A 114 1.56 9.69 23.11
N PRO A 115 0.99 10.18 22.02
CA PRO A 115 -0.46 10.27 21.86
C PRO A 115 -1.13 8.89 21.95
N PHE A 116 -2.36 8.85 22.50
CA PHE A 116 -3.11 7.59 22.63
C PHE A 116 -3.38 6.91 21.30
N ARG A 117 -3.09 5.60 21.22
CA ARG A 117 -3.31 4.72 20.07
C ARG A 117 -3.78 3.34 20.51
N LEU A 118 -4.92 2.90 20.00
CA LEU A 118 -5.47 1.56 20.22
C LEU A 118 -5.91 0.96 18.88
N PRO A 119 -5.08 0.12 18.24
CA PRO A 119 -5.51 -0.67 17.09
C PRO A 119 -6.57 -1.71 17.51
N VAL A 120 -7.75 -1.63 16.92
CA VAL A 120 -8.87 -2.49 17.28
C VAL A 120 -8.64 -3.91 16.78
N GLN A 121 -8.59 -4.86 17.71
CA GLN A 121 -8.43 -6.29 17.43
C GLN A 121 -9.77 -7.02 17.39
N TRP A 122 -10.71 -6.62 18.22
CA TRP A 122 -12.01 -7.28 18.36
C TRP A 122 -13.08 -6.30 18.82
N VAL A 123 -14.32 -6.51 18.32
CA VAL A 123 -15.52 -5.81 18.80
C VAL A 123 -16.28 -6.74 19.71
N ASN A 124 -16.38 -6.39 20.98
CA ASN A 124 -17.06 -7.17 22.00
C ASN A 124 -18.49 -6.67 22.18
N ARG A 125 -19.47 -7.51 21.90
CA ARG A 125 -20.90 -7.21 22.05
C ARG A 125 -21.63 -8.40 22.67
N PRO A 126 -21.44 -8.70 23.98
CA PRO A 126 -22.03 -9.84 24.64
C PRO A 126 -23.55 -9.72 24.82
N ASN A 127 -24.10 -8.50 24.84
CA ASN A 127 -25.51 -8.19 24.94
C ASN A 127 -25.84 -6.85 24.24
N LEU A 128 -27.11 -6.41 24.30
CA LEU A 128 -27.56 -5.20 23.62
C LEU A 128 -27.07 -3.89 24.29
N ASP A 129 -26.75 -3.96 25.57
CA ASP A 129 -26.38 -2.78 26.39
C ASP A 129 -24.85 -2.55 26.44
N PHE A 130 -24.04 -3.49 25.90
CA PHE A 130 -22.61 -3.39 25.90
C PHE A 130 -22.03 -3.49 24.48
N ARG A 131 -21.31 -2.47 24.08
CA ARG A 131 -20.50 -2.46 22.86
C ARG A 131 -19.11 -1.92 23.19
N GLY A 132 -18.11 -2.79 23.17
CA GLY A 132 -16.73 -2.46 23.50
C GLY A 132 -15.76 -2.80 22.36
N PHE A 133 -14.68 -2.05 22.28
CA PHE A 133 -13.62 -2.19 21.26
C PHE A 133 -12.34 -2.59 21.95
N SER A 134 -11.92 -3.83 21.72
CA SER A 134 -10.78 -4.43 22.42
C SER A 134 -9.51 -4.32 21.61
N GLY A 135 -8.40 -4.01 22.27
CA GLY A 135 -7.09 -3.92 21.65
C GLY A 135 -5.97 -3.73 22.67
N LEU A 136 -4.73 -3.80 22.19
CA LEU A 136 -3.54 -3.43 22.96
C LEU A 136 -3.28 -1.94 22.73
N ILE A 137 -3.15 -1.16 23.78
CA ILE A 137 -2.73 0.24 23.71
C ILE A 137 -1.28 0.27 23.22
N SER A 138 -1.05 0.81 22.04
CA SER A 138 0.29 0.87 21.41
C SER A 138 1.03 2.17 21.68
N GLY A 139 0.36 3.16 22.25
CA GLY A 139 0.95 4.43 22.64
C GLY A 139 0.00 5.25 23.50
N GLY A 140 0.56 6.07 24.40
CA GLY A 140 -0.16 7.03 25.22
C GLY A 140 -0.92 6.46 26.41
N THR A 141 -1.77 7.31 26.93
CA THR A 141 -2.65 7.06 28.08
C THR A 141 -4.06 7.46 27.72
N VAL A 142 -5.06 6.79 28.27
CA VAL A 142 -6.48 7.09 28.04
C VAL A 142 -7.28 6.97 29.35
N LYS A 143 -8.26 7.86 29.52
CA LYS A 143 -9.20 7.91 30.66
C LYS A 143 -10.65 8.00 30.17
N PRO A 144 -11.61 7.57 30.97
CA PRO A 144 -13.01 7.94 30.76
C PRO A 144 -13.17 9.47 30.71
N GLY A 145 -13.90 9.97 29.70
CA GLY A 145 -14.03 11.40 29.40
C GLY A 145 -13.12 11.90 28.27
N ASP A 146 -12.10 11.15 27.87
CA ASP A 146 -11.21 11.56 26.79
C ASP A 146 -11.90 11.51 25.42
N ALA A 147 -11.67 12.58 24.62
CA ALA A 147 -12.12 12.65 23.25
C ALA A 147 -11.22 11.81 22.33
N VAL A 148 -11.83 10.96 21.54
CA VAL A 148 -11.14 10.07 20.60
C VAL A 148 -11.70 10.17 19.19
N ARG A 149 -10.89 9.73 18.23
CA ARG A 149 -11.22 9.64 16.83
C ARG A 149 -11.02 8.21 16.32
N VAL A 150 -12.01 7.70 15.59
CA VAL A 150 -11.94 6.38 14.94
C VAL A 150 -11.49 6.55 13.50
N LEU A 151 -10.35 5.95 13.14
CA LEU A 151 -9.75 6.04 11.82
C LEU A 151 -9.82 4.69 11.08
N PRO A 152 -9.92 4.70 9.73
CA PRO A 152 -9.80 5.83 8.81
C PRO A 152 -11.06 6.69 8.67
N GLY A 153 -12.21 6.32 9.23
CA GLY A 153 -13.49 7.00 9.05
C GLY A 153 -13.55 8.45 9.60
N GLY A 154 -12.66 8.80 10.54
CA GLY A 154 -12.51 10.16 11.07
C GLY A 154 -13.58 10.61 12.07
N LYS A 155 -14.57 9.76 12.42
CA LYS A 155 -15.61 10.09 13.40
C LYS A 155 -15.03 10.22 14.81
N THR A 156 -15.50 11.21 15.55
CA THR A 156 -15.12 11.47 16.95
C THR A 156 -16.16 10.94 17.91
N SER A 157 -15.72 10.54 19.10
CA SER A 157 -16.56 10.18 20.24
C SER A 157 -15.80 10.40 21.54
N THR A 158 -16.41 10.06 22.68
CA THR A 158 -15.81 10.15 24.02
C THR A 158 -15.76 8.77 24.64
N ILE A 159 -14.65 8.43 25.31
CA ILE A 159 -14.53 7.20 26.09
C ILE A 159 -15.44 7.30 27.31
N THR A 160 -16.34 6.32 27.49
CA THR A 160 -17.20 6.24 28.67
C THR A 160 -16.66 5.30 29.73
N LYS A 161 -16.02 4.19 29.31
CA LYS A 161 -15.52 3.14 30.18
C LYS A 161 -14.28 2.48 29.57
N ILE A 162 -13.39 2.03 30.45
CA ILE A 162 -12.25 1.18 30.13
C ILE A 162 -12.42 -0.10 30.96
N VAL A 163 -12.51 -1.24 30.28
CA VAL A 163 -12.84 -2.53 30.90
C VAL A 163 -11.73 -3.53 30.66
N THR A 164 -11.35 -4.25 31.70
CA THR A 164 -10.42 -5.39 31.67
C THR A 164 -11.10 -6.64 32.23
N LEU A 165 -10.38 -7.75 32.28
CA LEU A 165 -10.86 -8.99 32.93
C LEU A 165 -11.08 -8.78 34.43
N GLU A 166 -10.31 -7.88 35.07
CA GLU A 166 -10.34 -7.60 36.51
C GLU A 166 -11.36 -6.52 36.88
N GLY A 167 -11.94 -5.83 35.92
CA GLY A 167 -12.96 -4.77 36.14
C GLY A 167 -12.74 -3.52 35.31
N GLU A 168 -13.41 -2.44 35.71
CA GLU A 168 -13.28 -1.12 35.11
C GLU A 168 -12.03 -0.40 35.62
N LEU A 169 -11.38 0.37 34.76
CA LEU A 169 -10.20 1.17 35.07
C LEU A 169 -10.50 2.66 34.92
N ASP A 170 -9.94 3.48 35.82
CA ASP A 170 -9.98 4.94 35.72
C ASP A 170 -8.95 5.49 34.70
N GLU A 171 -7.93 4.69 34.41
CA GLU A 171 -6.85 5.04 33.47
C GLU A 171 -6.24 3.77 32.89
N ALA A 172 -5.85 3.81 31.61
CA ALA A 172 -5.07 2.77 30.98
C ALA A 172 -3.93 3.36 30.16
N VAL A 173 -2.79 2.64 30.13
CA VAL A 173 -1.54 3.12 29.52
C VAL A 173 -1.04 2.18 28.44
N ALA A 174 -0.09 2.65 27.64
CA ALA A 174 0.60 1.84 26.62
C ALA A 174 1.11 0.51 27.21
N GLY A 175 0.92 -0.58 26.45
CA GLY A 175 1.24 -1.95 26.86
C GLY A 175 0.08 -2.72 27.52
N GLN A 176 -1.02 -2.07 27.88
CA GLN A 176 -2.19 -2.73 28.45
C GLN A 176 -3.18 -3.16 27.38
N SER A 177 -3.75 -4.35 27.52
CA SER A 177 -4.85 -4.87 26.72
C SER A 177 -6.17 -4.51 27.38
N VAL A 178 -6.97 -3.69 26.71
CA VAL A 178 -8.21 -3.15 27.29
C VAL A 178 -9.37 -3.22 26.27
N THR A 179 -10.59 -3.06 26.80
CA THR A 179 -11.79 -2.83 26.03
C THR A 179 -12.32 -1.44 26.35
N VAL A 180 -12.44 -0.56 25.35
CA VAL A 180 -12.98 0.78 25.51
C VAL A 180 -14.41 0.85 25.01
N CYS A 181 -15.30 1.61 25.69
CA CYS A 181 -16.66 1.90 25.27
C CYS A 181 -16.81 3.37 24.94
N PHE A 182 -17.69 3.68 23.98
CA PHE A 182 -17.97 5.03 23.51
C PHE A 182 -19.29 5.58 24.02
N ALA A 183 -19.42 6.90 24.07
CA ALA A 183 -20.66 7.59 24.38
C ALA A 183 -21.66 7.50 23.22
N ASP A 184 -21.16 7.47 21.98
CA ASP A 184 -21.96 7.48 20.76
C ASP A 184 -21.88 6.15 20.02
N GLU A 185 -22.88 5.87 19.20
CA GLU A 185 -22.82 4.75 18.25
C GLU A 185 -21.92 5.12 17.05
N VAL A 186 -20.64 4.86 17.19
CA VAL A 186 -19.66 5.04 16.12
C VAL A 186 -19.38 3.71 15.44
N ASP A 187 -19.35 3.73 14.10
CA ASP A 187 -18.93 2.56 13.34
C ASP A 187 -17.41 2.35 13.50
N CYS A 188 -17.08 1.27 14.21
CA CYS A 188 -15.71 0.87 14.51
C CYS A 188 -15.61 -0.64 14.49
N SER A 189 -14.60 -1.17 13.81
CA SER A 189 -14.40 -2.61 13.60
C SER A 189 -12.93 -2.99 13.68
N ARG A 190 -12.63 -4.31 13.64
CA ARG A 190 -11.26 -4.79 13.54
C ARG A 190 -10.56 -4.15 12.34
N GLY A 191 -9.35 -3.65 12.57
CA GLY A 191 -8.55 -2.93 11.57
C GLY A 191 -8.65 -1.40 11.69
N ASN A 192 -9.67 -0.87 12.39
CA ASN A 192 -9.67 0.54 12.73
C ASN A 192 -8.67 0.86 13.86
N VAL A 193 -8.30 2.12 13.98
CA VAL A 193 -7.47 2.64 15.06
C VAL A 193 -8.24 3.71 15.82
N ILE A 194 -8.35 3.54 17.13
CA ILE A 194 -8.87 4.56 18.03
C ILE A 194 -7.68 5.40 18.50
N ALA A 195 -7.74 6.70 18.30
CA ALA A 195 -6.65 7.63 18.59
C ALA A 195 -7.13 8.85 19.34
N ALA A 196 -6.23 9.55 20.03
CA ALA A 196 -6.52 10.86 20.61
C ALA A 196 -7.08 11.81 19.52
N ALA A 197 -8.17 12.52 19.82
CA ALA A 197 -8.90 13.31 18.83
C ALA A 197 -8.08 14.50 18.30
N ASP A 198 -7.24 15.08 19.14
CA ASP A 198 -6.39 16.25 18.88
C ASP A 198 -5.06 15.92 18.16
N SER A 199 -4.66 14.64 18.21
CA SER A 199 -3.41 14.19 17.60
C SER A 199 -3.62 12.85 16.87
N PRO A 200 -4.43 12.81 15.79
CA PRO A 200 -4.68 11.57 15.06
C PRO A 200 -3.46 11.15 14.22
N PRO A 201 -3.21 9.82 14.04
CA PRO A 201 -2.23 9.32 13.09
C PRO A 201 -2.65 9.63 11.64
N GLU A 202 -1.71 9.49 10.72
CA GLU A 202 -1.95 9.69 9.29
C GLU A 202 -2.78 8.55 8.68
N VAL A 203 -3.48 8.88 7.59
CA VAL A 203 -4.21 7.91 6.76
C VAL A 203 -3.75 8.09 5.32
N SER A 204 -3.24 7.03 4.71
CA SER A 204 -2.75 7.06 3.32
C SER A 204 -2.88 5.71 2.65
N ASP A 205 -2.79 5.71 1.33
CA ASP A 205 -2.74 4.53 0.46
C ASP A 205 -1.41 4.39 -0.30
N GLN A 206 -0.46 5.30 -0.05
CA GLN A 206 0.86 5.30 -0.70
C GLN A 206 1.95 5.69 0.27
N PHE A 207 3.06 4.95 0.24
CA PHE A 207 4.11 5.05 1.22
C PHE A 207 5.48 4.86 0.60
N GLU A 208 6.50 5.45 1.23
CA GLU A 208 7.88 4.99 1.12
C GLU A 208 8.19 4.06 2.30
N ALA A 209 8.88 2.97 2.03
CA ALA A 209 9.26 2.01 3.06
C ALA A 209 10.62 1.37 2.80
N THR A 210 11.31 1.00 3.87
CA THR A 210 12.37 0.00 3.81
C THR A 210 11.74 -1.38 3.84
N ILE A 211 12.14 -2.25 2.91
CA ILE A 211 11.66 -3.64 2.80
C ILE A 211 12.84 -4.58 2.94
N VAL A 212 12.69 -5.58 3.79
CA VAL A 212 13.57 -6.74 3.90
C VAL A 212 12.89 -7.89 3.18
N TRP A 213 13.49 -8.36 2.09
CA TRP A 213 12.92 -9.46 1.32
C TRP A 213 13.38 -10.81 1.88
N MET A 214 12.46 -11.76 2.05
CA MET A 214 12.68 -12.99 2.82
C MET A 214 12.36 -14.27 2.03
N ASP A 215 11.91 -14.16 0.79
CA ASP A 215 11.58 -15.30 -0.07
C ASP A 215 12.74 -15.64 -1.02
N ASP A 216 12.84 -16.93 -1.40
CA ASP A 216 13.82 -17.40 -2.39
C ASP A 216 13.52 -16.83 -3.78
N ASP A 217 12.24 -16.63 -4.11
CA ASP A 217 11.82 -15.92 -5.31
C ASP A 217 11.99 -14.42 -5.12
N SER A 218 12.62 -13.74 -6.09
CA SER A 218 12.81 -12.29 -6.05
C SER A 218 11.48 -11.54 -6.05
N LEU A 219 11.46 -10.34 -5.50
CA LEU A 219 10.30 -9.44 -5.52
C LEU A 219 9.82 -9.23 -6.96
N HIS A 220 8.57 -9.54 -7.24
CA HIS A 220 7.92 -9.20 -8.50
C HIS A 220 7.28 -7.81 -8.42
N VAL A 221 7.91 -6.84 -9.05
CA VAL A 221 7.41 -5.45 -9.11
C VAL A 221 6.02 -5.41 -9.73
N GLY A 222 5.10 -4.66 -9.08
CA GLY A 222 3.72 -4.55 -9.53
C GLY A 222 2.82 -5.75 -9.18
N ARG A 223 3.38 -6.86 -8.67
CA ARG A 223 2.58 -7.97 -8.15
C ARG A 223 1.87 -7.57 -6.87
N SER A 224 0.65 -8.04 -6.71
CA SER A 224 -0.17 -7.77 -5.52
C SER A 224 0.13 -8.78 -4.40
N TYR A 225 0.41 -8.26 -3.21
CA TYR A 225 0.63 -9.00 -1.97
C TYR A 225 -0.44 -8.62 -0.93
N TRP A 226 -0.67 -9.47 0.08
CA TRP A 226 -1.31 -8.99 1.29
C TRP A 226 -0.30 -8.23 2.13
N LEU A 227 -0.64 -6.99 2.48
CA LEU A 227 0.09 -6.21 3.47
C LEU A 227 -0.68 -6.28 4.79
N LYS A 228 0.00 -6.72 5.85
CA LYS A 228 -0.55 -6.75 7.20
C LYS A 228 0.20 -5.75 8.06
N LEU A 229 -0.51 -4.71 8.49
CA LEU A 229 -0.04 -3.61 9.33
C LEU A 229 -0.87 -3.59 10.62
N GLY A 230 -0.28 -4.01 11.75
CA GLY A 230 -1.03 -4.19 12.99
C GLY A 230 -2.25 -5.10 12.81
N THR A 231 -3.45 -4.56 13.00
CA THR A 231 -4.73 -5.27 12.83
C THR A 231 -5.33 -5.14 11.44
N GLN A 232 -4.76 -4.26 10.59
CA GLN A 232 -5.21 -4.01 9.22
C GLN A 232 -4.61 -5.04 8.26
N THR A 233 -5.41 -5.47 7.27
CA THR A 233 -4.96 -6.32 6.17
C THR A 233 -5.54 -5.77 4.88
N VAL A 234 -4.66 -5.39 3.96
CA VAL A 234 -5.01 -4.78 2.68
C VAL A 234 -4.20 -5.39 1.55
N SER A 235 -4.65 -5.21 0.33
CA SER A 235 -3.86 -5.57 -0.85
C SER A 235 -2.85 -4.46 -1.15
N ALA A 236 -1.59 -4.82 -1.37
CA ALA A 236 -0.54 -3.85 -1.67
C ALA A 236 0.28 -4.27 -2.89
N THR A 237 0.74 -3.30 -3.64
CA THR A 237 1.74 -3.47 -4.71
C THR A 237 3.01 -2.74 -4.34
N VAL A 238 4.16 -3.38 -4.61
CA VAL A 238 5.49 -2.79 -4.42
C VAL A 238 5.98 -2.31 -5.76
N GLN A 239 6.39 -1.04 -5.84
CA GLN A 239 7.00 -0.45 -7.02
C GLN A 239 8.47 -0.90 -7.15
N GLN A 240 9.11 -0.56 -8.26
CA GLN A 240 10.54 -0.83 -8.43
C GLN A 240 11.34 -0.20 -7.28
N PRO A 241 12.24 -0.96 -6.62
CA PRO A 241 13.08 -0.40 -5.57
C PRO A 241 13.86 0.83 -6.06
N LYS A 242 13.91 1.87 -5.24
CA LYS A 242 14.74 3.05 -5.49
C LYS A 242 16.21 2.67 -5.45
N TYR A 243 16.55 1.85 -4.46
CA TYR A 243 17.90 1.28 -4.26
C TYR A 243 17.84 0.11 -3.29
N THR A 244 18.88 -0.70 -3.30
CA THR A 244 19.20 -1.68 -2.25
C THR A 244 20.39 -1.20 -1.44
N ILE A 245 20.52 -1.69 -0.21
CA ILE A 245 21.59 -1.32 0.71
C ILE A 245 22.59 -2.46 0.76
N ASN A 246 23.84 -2.16 0.41
CA ASN A 246 24.97 -3.08 0.60
C ASN A 246 25.37 -3.06 2.09
N VAL A 247 25.03 -4.12 2.83
CA VAL A 247 25.29 -4.21 4.27
C VAL A 247 26.78 -4.24 4.65
N ASN A 248 27.70 -4.36 3.68
CA ASN A 248 29.13 -4.33 3.94
C ASN A 248 29.74 -2.94 3.82
N THR A 249 29.23 -2.12 2.88
CA THR A 249 29.75 -0.79 2.55
C THR A 249 28.75 0.32 2.84
N MET A 250 27.52 -0.03 3.25
CA MET A 250 26.38 0.85 3.46
C MET A 250 26.01 1.70 2.23
N GLU A 251 26.58 1.39 1.06
CA GLU A 251 26.27 2.07 -0.19
C GLU A 251 24.87 1.72 -0.71
N HIS A 252 24.25 2.69 -1.35
CA HIS A 252 23.01 2.51 -2.07
C HIS A 252 23.28 2.04 -3.49
N LEU A 253 22.78 0.86 -3.83
CA LEU A 253 22.96 0.25 -5.14
C LEU A 253 21.66 0.30 -5.93
N ALA A 254 21.73 0.69 -7.21
CA ALA A 254 20.57 0.64 -8.09
C ALA A 254 20.08 -0.82 -8.23
N ALA A 255 18.78 -1.03 -8.07
CA ALA A 255 18.17 -2.35 -8.16
C ALA A 255 16.86 -2.32 -8.94
N LYS A 256 16.58 -3.40 -9.65
CA LYS A 256 15.30 -3.59 -10.35
C LYS A 256 14.31 -4.42 -9.53
N THR A 257 14.81 -5.19 -8.59
CA THR A 257 14.06 -6.10 -7.72
C THR A 257 14.78 -6.28 -6.39
N LEU A 258 14.19 -7.00 -5.45
CA LEU A 258 14.81 -7.43 -4.20
C LEU A 258 14.98 -8.95 -4.23
N GLU A 259 16.19 -9.42 -4.03
CA GLU A 259 16.53 -10.84 -3.89
C GLU A 259 16.46 -11.27 -2.43
N LEU A 260 16.55 -12.57 -2.16
CA LEU A 260 16.58 -13.12 -0.80
C LEU A 260 17.59 -12.38 0.08
N ASN A 261 17.14 -11.96 1.25
CA ASN A 261 17.90 -11.17 2.23
C ASN A 261 18.35 -9.78 1.76
N ALA A 262 17.85 -9.29 0.63
CA ALA A 262 18.07 -7.91 0.23
C ALA A 262 17.28 -6.96 1.13
N ILE A 263 17.91 -5.82 1.41
CA ILE A 263 17.28 -4.69 2.11
C ILE A 263 17.22 -3.55 1.11
N GLY A 264 16.04 -3.02 0.84
CA GLY A 264 15.88 -1.94 -0.14
C GLY A 264 14.78 -0.98 0.24
N VAL A 265 14.82 0.19 -0.36
CA VAL A 265 13.78 1.22 -0.23
C VAL A 265 12.93 1.22 -1.48
N ALA A 266 11.61 1.13 -1.29
CA ALA A 266 10.64 1.11 -2.36
C ALA A 266 9.36 1.88 -1.99
N GLU A 267 8.60 2.24 -3.01
CA GLU A 267 7.27 2.78 -2.85
C GLU A 267 6.24 1.65 -2.84
N LEU A 268 5.23 1.82 -2.00
CA LEU A 268 4.10 0.90 -1.82
C LEU A 268 2.80 1.63 -2.14
N ALA A 269 1.89 0.95 -2.80
CA ALA A 269 0.51 1.40 -2.95
C ALA A 269 -0.46 0.33 -2.44
N THR A 270 -1.49 0.74 -1.69
CA THR A 270 -2.51 -0.14 -1.14
C THR A 270 -3.87 0.09 -1.82
N ASP A 271 -4.71 -0.94 -1.87
CA ASP A 271 -6.07 -0.88 -2.46
C ASP A 271 -7.05 -0.04 -1.62
N LYS A 272 -6.71 0.18 -0.35
CA LYS A 272 -7.50 0.99 0.60
C LYS A 272 -6.57 1.82 1.47
N PRO A 273 -6.99 3.02 1.88
CA PRO A 273 -6.24 3.79 2.85
C PRO A 273 -6.04 3.02 4.16
N VAL A 274 -4.84 3.04 4.71
CA VAL A 274 -4.49 2.48 6.01
C VAL A 274 -4.09 3.56 6.99
N VAL A 275 -4.37 3.33 8.26
CA VAL A 275 -3.93 4.20 9.35
C VAL A 275 -2.51 3.81 9.71
N PHE A 276 -1.59 4.77 9.71
CA PHE A 276 -0.18 4.50 9.93
C PHE A 276 0.53 5.65 10.68
N GLU A 277 1.68 5.33 11.20
CA GLU A 277 2.71 6.26 11.68
C GLU A 277 4.07 5.82 11.13
N ALA A 278 5.04 6.71 11.06
CA ALA A 278 6.40 6.31 10.71
C ALA A 278 6.89 5.24 11.69
N TYR A 279 7.62 4.24 11.20
CA TYR A 279 8.13 3.15 12.04
C TYR A 279 9.01 3.64 13.19
N ALA A 280 9.74 4.73 12.96
CA ALA A 280 10.56 5.37 13.99
C ALA A 280 9.74 5.89 15.18
N ASP A 281 8.49 6.28 14.95
CA ASP A 281 7.58 6.82 15.95
C ASP A 281 6.71 5.73 16.58
N SER A 282 6.24 4.78 15.77
CA SER A 282 5.37 3.69 16.22
C SER A 282 5.67 2.39 15.47
N ARG A 283 6.26 1.42 16.15
CA ARG A 283 6.52 0.09 15.58
C ARG A 283 5.23 -0.64 15.19
N THR A 284 4.16 -0.44 15.95
CA THR A 284 2.86 -1.11 15.74
C THR A 284 2.13 -0.57 14.51
N LEU A 285 2.16 0.75 14.29
CA LEU A 285 1.48 1.41 13.17
C LEU A 285 2.40 1.70 11.98
N GLY A 286 3.70 1.41 12.09
CA GLY A 286 4.68 1.62 11.01
C GLY A 286 5.32 0.35 10.47
N GLY A 287 5.24 -0.77 11.22
CA GLY A 287 5.80 -2.06 10.81
C GLY A 287 4.78 -2.94 10.11
N PHE A 288 5.16 -3.53 8.97
CA PHE A 288 4.27 -4.41 8.21
C PHE A 288 4.98 -5.68 7.74
N ILE A 289 4.17 -6.68 7.36
CA ILE A 289 4.65 -7.85 6.61
C ILE A 289 3.93 -7.94 5.26
N LEU A 290 4.64 -8.47 4.27
CA LEU A 290 4.11 -8.84 2.96
C LEU A 290 3.90 -10.35 2.90
N ILE A 291 2.71 -10.75 2.47
CA ILE A 291 2.32 -12.15 2.36
C ILE A 291 1.95 -12.42 0.91
N ASP A 292 2.52 -13.44 0.31
CA ASP A 292 2.16 -13.88 -1.03
C ASP A 292 0.72 -14.42 -1.04
N LYS A 293 -0.10 -13.93 -1.96
CA LYS A 293 -1.54 -14.26 -2.04
C LYS A 293 -1.82 -15.70 -2.47
N ILE A 294 -0.86 -16.37 -3.09
CA ILE A 294 -1.01 -17.72 -3.61
C ILE A 294 -0.51 -18.74 -2.60
N SER A 295 0.74 -18.56 -2.15
CA SER A 295 1.39 -19.51 -1.22
C SER A 295 1.03 -19.25 0.25
N ASN A 296 0.50 -18.08 0.59
CA ASN A 296 0.28 -17.58 1.95
C ASN A 296 1.56 -17.52 2.81
N ARG A 297 2.74 -17.54 2.19
CA ARG A 297 4.02 -17.36 2.88
C ARG A 297 4.29 -15.88 3.13
N THR A 298 4.90 -15.56 4.27
CA THR A 298 5.48 -14.23 4.50
C THR A 298 6.73 -14.11 3.63
N VAL A 299 6.71 -13.19 2.68
CA VAL A 299 7.77 -12.99 1.68
C VAL A 299 8.62 -11.76 1.95
N GLY A 300 8.16 -10.87 2.82
CA GLY A 300 8.91 -9.69 3.22
C GLY A 300 8.38 -9.06 4.49
N ALA A 301 9.21 -8.25 5.11
CA ALA A 301 8.82 -7.37 6.20
C ALA A 301 9.32 -5.95 5.89
N GLY A 302 8.64 -4.92 6.42
CA GLY A 302 9.06 -3.56 6.13
C GLY A 302 8.65 -2.55 7.18
N MET A 303 9.23 -1.38 7.02
CA MET A 303 9.08 -0.24 7.90
C MET A 303 8.68 0.97 7.08
N LEU A 304 7.51 1.52 7.37
CA LEU A 304 7.00 2.73 6.73
C LEU A 304 7.82 3.94 7.19
N HIS A 305 8.22 4.79 6.25
CA HIS A 305 8.91 6.03 6.53
C HIS A 305 7.92 7.20 6.62
N PHE A 306 7.20 7.42 5.54
CA PHE A 306 6.22 8.50 5.39
C PHE A 306 5.22 8.16 4.29
N SER A 307 4.10 8.88 4.31
CA SER A 307 3.14 8.85 3.21
C SER A 307 3.65 9.63 2.01
N LEU A 308 3.51 9.04 0.83
CA LEU A 308 3.69 9.77 -0.43
C LEU A 308 2.42 10.62 -0.62
N ARG A 309 2.43 11.82 -0.06
CA ARG A 309 1.26 12.71 -0.04
C ARG A 309 0.86 13.07 -1.47
N ARG A 310 -0.14 12.37 -2.01
CA ARG A 310 -0.90 12.93 -3.11
C ARG A 310 -1.76 14.06 -2.55
N ALA A 311 -1.47 15.27 -2.98
CA ALA A 311 -2.41 16.40 -2.99
C ALA A 311 -2.87 17.04 -1.66
N GLN A 312 -2.36 16.70 -0.47
CA GLN A 312 -2.71 17.50 0.72
C GLN A 312 -2.12 18.94 0.69
N ASN A 313 -1.07 19.15 -0.12
CA ASN A 313 -0.49 20.47 -0.37
C ASN A 313 -0.86 21.03 -1.76
N VAL A 314 -1.76 20.38 -2.49
CA VAL A 314 -2.28 20.88 -3.76
C VAL A 314 -3.53 21.68 -3.46
N HIS A 315 -3.40 22.99 -3.50
CA HIS A 315 -4.53 23.90 -3.50
C HIS A 315 -5.02 24.05 -4.93
N TRP A 316 -6.34 24.02 -5.11
CA TRP A 316 -6.93 24.34 -6.40
C TRP A 316 -6.50 25.77 -6.78
N GLN A 317 -5.76 25.87 -7.90
CA GLN A 317 -5.35 27.16 -8.44
C GLN A 317 -6.49 27.67 -9.32
N PRO A 318 -7.20 28.75 -8.93
CA PRO A 318 -8.16 29.36 -9.82
C PRO A 318 -7.44 29.93 -11.03
N THR A 319 -7.92 29.58 -12.23
CA THR A 319 -7.41 30.13 -13.49
C THR A 319 -8.41 31.17 -14.02
N ASP A 320 -7.91 32.22 -14.63
CA ASP A 320 -8.76 33.28 -15.20
C ASP A 320 -9.52 32.82 -16.45
N ILE A 321 -9.01 31.77 -17.12
CA ILE A 321 -9.65 31.12 -18.27
C ILE A 321 -10.08 29.71 -17.83
N GLY A 322 -11.38 29.54 -17.68
CA GLY A 322 -11.98 28.29 -17.26
C GLY A 322 -12.65 27.52 -18.39
N ARG A 323 -13.46 26.56 -18.02
CA ARG A 323 -14.19 25.68 -18.93
C ARG A 323 -15.15 26.44 -19.85
N GLU A 324 -15.85 27.44 -19.33
CA GLU A 324 -16.84 28.22 -20.08
C GLU A 324 -16.15 29.06 -21.16
N GLU A 325 -15.04 29.71 -20.85
CA GLU A 325 -14.25 30.47 -21.79
C GLU A 325 -13.66 29.59 -22.90
N HIS A 326 -13.15 28.41 -22.53
CA HIS A 326 -12.67 27.42 -23.51
C HIS A 326 -13.77 26.93 -24.45
N ALA A 327 -14.96 26.67 -23.91
CA ALA A 327 -16.13 26.24 -24.67
C ALA A 327 -16.64 27.34 -25.62
N ALA A 328 -16.70 28.59 -25.11
CA ALA A 328 -17.13 29.75 -25.90
C ALA A 328 -16.18 30.01 -27.06
N LEU A 329 -14.86 29.98 -26.84
CA LEU A 329 -13.86 30.15 -27.88
C LEU A 329 -14.01 29.10 -29.01
N LYS A 330 -14.40 27.86 -28.67
CA LYS A 330 -14.60 26.77 -29.65
C LYS A 330 -16.00 26.70 -30.21
N ASN A 331 -16.89 27.58 -29.75
CA ASN A 331 -18.31 27.62 -30.15
C ASN A 331 -18.96 26.23 -30.08
N GLN A 332 -18.74 25.53 -28.98
CA GLN A 332 -19.29 24.18 -28.76
C GLN A 332 -19.51 23.90 -27.30
N LYS A 333 -20.42 22.95 -27.01
CA LYS A 333 -20.65 22.44 -25.66
C LYS A 333 -19.73 21.25 -25.43
N PRO A 334 -18.83 21.27 -24.43
CA PRO A 334 -17.97 20.13 -24.10
C PRO A 334 -18.81 18.92 -23.70
N ARG A 335 -18.39 17.72 -24.10
CA ARG A 335 -19.04 16.47 -23.75
C ARG A 335 -18.02 15.34 -23.76
N VAL A 336 -18.30 14.29 -22.99
CA VAL A 336 -17.58 13.02 -23.05
C VAL A 336 -18.51 11.96 -23.61
N LEU A 337 -18.20 11.45 -24.80
CA LEU A 337 -18.90 10.38 -25.47
C LEU A 337 -18.25 9.05 -25.06
N TRP A 338 -18.86 8.36 -24.13
CA TRP A 338 -18.30 7.15 -23.52
C TRP A 338 -18.82 5.89 -24.21
N PHE A 339 -18.03 5.35 -25.15
CA PHE A 339 -18.37 4.10 -25.85
C PHE A 339 -18.00 2.89 -24.99
N THR A 340 -18.98 2.07 -24.65
CA THR A 340 -18.81 0.81 -23.93
C THR A 340 -19.38 -0.36 -24.71
N GLY A 341 -18.88 -1.58 -24.47
CA GLY A 341 -19.31 -2.82 -25.16
C GLY A 341 -18.19 -3.86 -25.21
N LEU A 342 -18.51 -5.07 -25.65
CA LEU A 342 -17.58 -6.20 -25.74
C LEU A 342 -16.37 -5.91 -26.67
N SER A 343 -15.28 -6.65 -26.51
CA SER A 343 -14.20 -6.66 -27.50
C SER A 343 -14.77 -7.07 -28.85
N GLY A 344 -14.31 -6.47 -29.95
CA GLY A 344 -14.86 -6.78 -31.29
C GLY A 344 -16.27 -6.22 -31.58
N SER A 345 -16.92 -5.49 -30.67
CA SER A 345 -18.24 -4.89 -30.88
C SER A 345 -18.27 -3.75 -31.91
N GLY A 346 -17.11 -3.17 -32.28
CA GLY A 346 -17.02 -2.08 -33.24
C GLY A 346 -16.86 -0.68 -32.63
N LYS A 347 -16.62 -0.56 -31.31
CA LYS A 347 -16.47 0.74 -30.58
C LYS A 347 -15.52 1.70 -31.28
N SER A 348 -14.27 1.30 -31.49
CA SER A 348 -13.22 2.15 -32.07
C SER A 348 -13.58 2.58 -33.50
N THR A 349 -14.21 1.69 -34.30
CA THR A 349 -14.65 1.98 -35.68
C THR A 349 -15.75 3.03 -35.67
N ILE A 350 -16.78 2.85 -34.84
CA ILE A 350 -17.92 3.77 -34.73
C ILE A 350 -17.46 5.12 -34.13
N ALA A 351 -16.64 5.09 -33.08
CA ALA A 351 -16.12 6.31 -32.47
C ALA A 351 -15.28 7.14 -33.45
N ASN A 352 -14.42 6.48 -34.25
CA ASN A 352 -13.64 7.16 -35.28
C ASN A 352 -14.54 7.75 -36.39
N GLU A 353 -15.63 7.08 -36.75
CA GLU A 353 -16.57 7.60 -37.74
C GLU A 353 -17.37 8.79 -37.19
N VAL A 354 -17.77 8.75 -35.89
CA VAL A 354 -18.39 9.89 -35.21
C VAL A 354 -17.41 11.08 -35.16
N GLU A 355 -16.14 10.82 -34.81
CA GLU A 355 -15.11 11.87 -34.76
C GLU A 355 -14.93 12.55 -36.13
N LYS A 356 -14.85 11.78 -37.24
CA LYS A 356 -14.75 12.32 -38.59
C LYS A 356 -15.95 13.22 -38.94
N GLN A 357 -17.18 12.79 -38.62
CA GLN A 357 -18.37 13.59 -38.91
C GLN A 357 -18.39 14.88 -38.08
N LEU A 358 -18.05 14.82 -36.79
CA LEU A 358 -17.93 15.99 -35.94
C LEU A 358 -16.82 16.97 -36.43
N HIS A 359 -15.70 16.43 -36.91
CA HIS A 359 -14.63 17.22 -37.50
C HIS A 359 -15.08 17.96 -38.77
N LEU A 360 -15.83 17.28 -39.66
CA LEU A 360 -16.43 17.91 -40.83
C LEU A 360 -17.44 19.01 -40.48
N MET A 361 -18.03 18.97 -39.28
CA MET A 361 -18.89 20.02 -38.72
C MET A 361 -18.11 21.10 -37.96
N ASN A 362 -16.77 21.19 -38.12
CA ASN A 362 -15.87 22.10 -37.43
C ASN A 362 -15.96 22.00 -35.91
N ARG A 363 -16.18 20.80 -35.37
CA ARG A 363 -16.11 20.54 -33.94
C ARG A 363 -14.71 20.11 -33.53
N HIS A 364 -14.26 20.62 -32.37
CA HIS A 364 -12.97 20.26 -31.79
C HIS A 364 -13.13 18.98 -30.95
N THR A 365 -12.54 17.90 -31.43
CA THR A 365 -12.69 16.56 -30.86
C THR A 365 -11.36 15.95 -30.49
N PHE A 366 -11.40 14.91 -29.66
CA PHE A 366 -10.27 14.02 -29.41
C PHE A 366 -10.75 12.61 -29.07
N LEU A 367 -10.19 11.61 -29.75
CA LEU A 367 -10.51 10.20 -29.52
C LEU A 367 -9.45 9.53 -28.63
N LEU A 368 -9.87 9.08 -27.46
CA LEU A 368 -9.11 8.21 -26.57
C LEU A 368 -9.46 6.76 -26.86
N ASP A 369 -8.60 6.07 -27.62
CA ASP A 369 -8.76 4.64 -27.92
C ASP A 369 -8.02 3.79 -26.90
N GLY A 370 -8.63 2.66 -26.50
CA GLY A 370 -8.13 1.79 -25.45
C GLY A 370 -6.75 1.21 -25.70
N ASP A 371 -6.46 0.83 -26.95
CA ASP A 371 -5.14 0.30 -27.31
C ASP A 371 -4.08 1.41 -27.34
N ASN A 372 -4.41 2.56 -27.90
CA ASN A 372 -3.49 3.70 -27.99
C ASN A 372 -3.09 4.22 -26.59
N VAL A 373 -4.05 4.34 -25.70
CA VAL A 373 -3.79 4.80 -24.32
C VAL A 373 -2.90 3.82 -23.56
N ARG A 374 -3.01 2.51 -23.82
CA ARG A 374 -2.17 1.49 -23.21
C ARG A 374 -0.72 1.47 -23.74
N HIS A 375 -0.44 2.03 -24.90
CA HIS A 375 0.93 2.21 -25.39
C HIS A 375 1.68 3.34 -24.68
N GLY A 376 0.97 4.29 -24.03
CA GLY A 376 1.53 5.46 -23.36
C GLY A 376 1.10 5.56 -21.91
N LEU A 377 0.02 6.30 -21.67
CA LEU A 377 -0.48 6.68 -20.35
C LEU A 377 -0.68 5.51 -19.38
N ASN A 378 -1.17 4.37 -19.87
CA ASN A 378 -1.54 3.20 -19.07
C ASN A 378 -0.70 1.96 -19.40
N ARG A 379 0.54 2.15 -19.88
CA ARG A 379 1.44 1.03 -20.24
C ARG A 379 1.88 0.18 -19.06
N ASP A 380 1.79 0.75 -17.85
CA ASP A 380 2.11 0.12 -16.57
C ASP A 380 1.00 -0.78 -16.05
N LEU A 381 -0.22 -0.72 -16.65
CA LEU A 381 -1.38 -1.49 -16.22
C LEU A 381 -1.53 -2.78 -17.03
N GLY A 382 -1.80 -3.88 -16.32
CA GLY A 382 -2.15 -5.19 -16.89
C GLY A 382 -3.64 -5.33 -17.18
N PHE A 383 -4.16 -6.57 -17.03
CA PHE A 383 -5.57 -6.93 -17.31
C PHE A 383 -6.27 -7.52 -16.09
N THR A 384 -5.71 -7.38 -14.88
CA THR A 384 -6.40 -7.73 -13.63
C THR A 384 -7.61 -6.81 -13.43
N GLU A 385 -8.53 -7.18 -12.56
CA GLU A 385 -9.67 -6.34 -12.22
C GLU A 385 -9.24 -4.97 -11.67
N ALA A 386 -8.26 -4.95 -10.76
CA ALA A 386 -7.70 -3.71 -10.21
C ALA A 386 -7.06 -2.82 -11.30
N ASP A 387 -6.30 -3.41 -12.25
CA ASP A 387 -5.72 -2.67 -13.36
C ASP A 387 -6.79 -2.07 -14.29
N ARG A 388 -7.89 -2.78 -14.49
CA ARG A 388 -9.02 -2.29 -15.31
C ARG A 388 -9.71 -1.11 -14.65
N ILE A 389 -9.97 -1.18 -13.33
CA ILE A 389 -10.55 -0.08 -12.56
C ILE A 389 -9.66 1.15 -12.64
N GLU A 390 -8.35 1.00 -12.42
CA GLU A 390 -7.39 2.10 -12.49
C GLU A 390 -7.25 2.64 -13.93
N ASN A 391 -7.30 1.79 -14.94
CA ASN A 391 -7.31 2.21 -16.34
C ASN A 391 -8.50 3.13 -16.63
N ILE A 392 -9.71 2.75 -16.23
CA ILE A 392 -10.92 3.56 -16.43
C ILE A 392 -10.88 4.86 -15.63
N ARG A 393 -10.38 4.81 -14.38
CA ARG A 393 -10.20 6.01 -13.56
C ARG A 393 -9.26 7.02 -14.23
N ARG A 394 -8.08 6.59 -14.72
CA ARG A 394 -7.12 7.48 -15.41
C ARG A 394 -7.71 8.06 -16.70
N VAL A 395 -8.41 7.25 -17.48
CA VAL A 395 -9.07 7.70 -18.69
C VAL A 395 -10.17 8.71 -18.37
N GLY A 396 -10.95 8.50 -17.32
CA GLY A 396 -11.96 9.44 -16.84
C GLY A 396 -11.39 10.80 -16.48
N GLU A 397 -10.27 10.83 -15.72
CA GLU A 397 -9.57 12.08 -15.37
C GLU A 397 -9.05 12.83 -16.61
N VAL A 398 -8.45 12.13 -17.56
CA VAL A 398 -7.97 12.73 -18.82
C VAL A 398 -9.13 13.26 -19.64
N ALA A 399 -10.21 12.48 -19.77
CA ALA A 399 -11.41 12.91 -20.50
C ALA A 399 -12.04 14.18 -19.87
N LYS A 400 -12.06 14.26 -18.52
CA LYS A 400 -12.51 15.45 -17.81
C LYS A 400 -11.63 16.67 -18.12
N LEU A 401 -10.30 16.54 -18.00
CA LEU A 401 -9.37 17.64 -18.31
C LEU A 401 -9.52 18.14 -19.76
N MET A 402 -9.70 17.23 -20.72
CA MET A 402 -9.93 17.59 -22.12
C MET A 402 -11.30 18.26 -22.33
N ALA A 403 -12.34 17.82 -21.62
CA ALA A 403 -13.64 18.47 -21.62
C ALA A 403 -13.57 19.87 -20.98
N ASP A 404 -12.80 20.04 -19.89
CA ASP A 404 -12.52 21.35 -19.30
C ASP A 404 -11.78 22.28 -20.27
N ALA A 405 -10.94 21.73 -21.16
CA ALA A 405 -10.34 22.47 -22.27
C ALA A 405 -11.32 22.79 -23.41
N GLY A 406 -12.61 22.49 -23.27
CA GLY A 406 -13.65 22.79 -24.25
C GLY A 406 -13.80 21.79 -25.39
N LEU A 407 -13.25 20.56 -25.28
CA LEU A 407 -13.31 19.55 -26.33
C LEU A 407 -14.54 18.64 -26.18
N ILE A 408 -14.94 18.05 -27.32
CA ILE A 408 -15.81 16.86 -27.33
C ILE A 408 -14.88 15.66 -27.33
N VAL A 409 -14.87 14.90 -26.23
CA VAL A 409 -13.97 13.76 -26.04
C VAL A 409 -14.71 12.46 -26.33
N LEU A 410 -14.15 11.63 -27.20
CA LEU A 410 -14.66 10.30 -27.47
C LEU A 410 -13.77 9.29 -26.76
N THR A 411 -14.33 8.30 -26.08
CA THR A 411 -13.58 7.25 -25.41
C THR A 411 -14.04 5.88 -25.90
N ALA A 412 -13.15 5.04 -26.39
CA ALA A 412 -13.48 3.71 -26.91
C ALA A 412 -12.82 2.62 -26.03
N PHE A 413 -13.51 2.23 -24.95
CA PHE A 413 -13.05 1.23 -23.98
C PHE A 413 -14.11 0.16 -23.74
N ILE A 414 -13.70 -1.04 -23.30
CA ILE A 414 -14.66 -2.07 -22.89
C ILE A 414 -15.46 -1.58 -21.68
N SER A 415 -14.78 -1.00 -20.66
CA SER A 415 -15.34 -0.51 -19.39
C SER A 415 -16.45 -1.43 -18.85
N PRO A 416 -16.08 -2.67 -18.43
CA PRO A 416 -17.04 -3.75 -18.26
C PRO A 416 -18.00 -3.57 -17.08
N PHE A 417 -17.64 -2.78 -16.07
CA PHE A 417 -18.41 -2.64 -14.84
C PHE A 417 -19.16 -1.31 -14.77
N ARG A 418 -20.43 -1.35 -14.34
CA ARG A 418 -21.28 -0.16 -14.19
C ARG A 418 -20.72 0.84 -13.22
N ALA A 419 -20.20 0.35 -12.08
CA ALA A 419 -19.62 1.19 -11.04
C ALA A 419 -18.50 2.11 -11.55
N GLU A 420 -17.68 1.64 -12.48
CA GLU A 420 -16.60 2.40 -13.10
C GLU A 420 -17.13 3.50 -14.02
N ARG A 421 -18.13 3.18 -14.83
CA ARG A 421 -18.78 4.16 -15.73
C ARG A 421 -19.51 5.22 -14.94
N ASP A 422 -20.21 4.84 -13.86
CA ASP A 422 -20.85 5.76 -12.92
C ASP A 422 -19.85 6.65 -12.18
N MET A 423 -18.68 6.13 -11.83
CA MET A 423 -17.59 6.92 -11.26
C MET A 423 -17.17 8.05 -12.20
N VAL A 424 -16.96 7.74 -13.48
CA VAL A 424 -16.59 8.77 -14.48
C VAL A 424 -17.74 9.76 -14.71
N ARG A 425 -18.98 9.28 -14.80
CA ARG A 425 -20.18 10.13 -14.92
C ARG A 425 -20.23 11.19 -13.81
N LYS A 426 -19.94 10.81 -12.56
CA LYS A 426 -19.92 11.71 -11.41
C LYS A 426 -18.80 12.75 -11.42
N MET A 427 -17.77 12.58 -12.25
CA MET A 427 -16.68 13.55 -12.41
C MET A 427 -17.06 14.74 -13.30
N LEU A 428 -18.14 14.61 -14.07
CA LEU A 428 -18.58 15.56 -15.08
C LEU A 428 -19.89 16.24 -14.67
N PRO A 429 -20.15 17.46 -15.16
CA PRO A 429 -21.44 18.12 -14.99
C PRO A 429 -22.59 17.32 -15.61
N ASP A 430 -23.80 17.52 -15.09
CA ASP A 430 -25.00 16.85 -15.58
C ASP A 430 -25.23 17.07 -17.08
N GLY A 431 -25.48 15.97 -17.79
CA GLY A 431 -25.74 15.97 -19.24
C GLY A 431 -24.51 16.13 -20.13
N GLU A 432 -23.30 16.08 -19.57
CA GLU A 432 -22.05 16.12 -20.33
C GLU A 432 -21.41 14.74 -20.53
N PHE A 433 -21.71 13.78 -19.67
CA PHE A 433 -21.37 12.38 -19.88
C PHE A 433 -22.47 11.71 -20.69
N ILE A 434 -22.15 11.22 -21.89
CA ILE A 434 -23.07 10.53 -22.80
C ILE A 434 -22.59 9.09 -22.94
N GLU A 435 -23.26 8.16 -22.28
CA GLU A 435 -22.95 6.74 -22.38
C GLU A 435 -23.52 6.17 -23.69
N ILE A 436 -22.64 5.62 -24.52
CA ILE A 436 -22.98 5.01 -25.80
C ILE A 436 -22.73 3.51 -25.69
N PHE A 437 -23.81 2.76 -25.59
CA PHE A 437 -23.74 1.30 -25.54
C PHE A 437 -23.69 0.72 -26.96
N VAL A 438 -22.53 0.18 -27.32
CA VAL A 438 -22.31 -0.55 -28.56
C VAL A 438 -22.73 -1.99 -28.35
N ASP A 439 -24.02 -2.22 -28.53
CA ASP A 439 -24.69 -3.50 -28.30
C ASP A 439 -24.42 -4.48 -29.44
N THR A 440 -23.72 -5.54 -29.08
CA THR A 440 -23.33 -6.62 -29.98
C THR A 440 -23.47 -7.94 -29.25
N PRO A 441 -24.24 -8.92 -29.73
CA PRO A 441 -24.28 -10.25 -29.17
C PRO A 441 -22.88 -10.87 -29.11
N LEU A 442 -22.60 -11.67 -28.06
CA LEU A 442 -21.28 -12.25 -27.84
C LEU A 442 -20.84 -13.10 -29.07
N GLU A 443 -21.75 -13.88 -29.62
CA GLU A 443 -21.49 -14.77 -30.77
C GLU A 443 -21.05 -13.96 -32.02
N VAL A 444 -21.63 -12.78 -32.20
CA VAL A 444 -21.28 -11.89 -33.31
C VAL A 444 -19.93 -11.22 -33.06
N ALA A 445 -19.65 -10.80 -31.86
CA ALA A 445 -18.36 -10.21 -31.47
C ALA A 445 -17.24 -11.25 -31.60
N GLU A 446 -17.48 -12.49 -31.14
CA GLU A 446 -16.58 -13.63 -31.26
C GLU A 446 -16.33 -14.04 -32.72
N ALA A 447 -17.39 -14.07 -33.57
CA ALA A 447 -17.23 -14.35 -35.00
C ALA A 447 -16.39 -13.30 -35.72
N ARG A 448 -16.47 -12.04 -35.31
CA ARG A 448 -15.64 -10.95 -35.87
C ARG A 448 -14.15 -11.08 -35.48
N ASP A 449 -13.85 -11.45 -34.28
CA ASP A 449 -12.52 -11.65 -33.63
C ASP A 449 -11.31 -11.07 -34.37
N VAL A 450 -11.38 -9.80 -34.73
CA VAL A 450 -10.41 -9.10 -35.61
C VAL A 450 -8.96 -9.21 -35.11
N LYS A 451 -8.76 -9.36 -33.79
CA LYS A 451 -7.46 -9.44 -33.14
C LYS A 451 -7.09 -10.86 -32.71
N GLY A 452 -7.92 -11.86 -32.95
CA GLY A 452 -7.71 -13.25 -32.52
C GLY A 452 -7.75 -13.45 -30.99
N LEU A 453 -8.34 -12.50 -30.25
CA LEU A 453 -8.37 -12.51 -28.78
C LEU A 453 -9.36 -13.53 -28.21
N TYR A 454 -10.52 -13.69 -28.85
CA TYR A 454 -11.50 -14.72 -28.48
C TYR A 454 -10.94 -16.13 -28.65
N LYS A 455 -10.26 -16.38 -29.79
CA LYS A 455 -9.58 -17.66 -30.01
C LYS A 455 -8.56 -17.98 -28.95
N LYS A 456 -7.77 -16.98 -28.52
CA LYS A 456 -6.79 -17.14 -27.42
C LYS A 456 -7.47 -17.36 -26.07
N ALA A 457 -8.56 -16.66 -25.79
CA ALA A 457 -9.33 -16.82 -24.56
C ALA A 457 -9.96 -18.23 -24.47
N ARG A 458 -10.62 -18.70 -25.54
CA ARG A 458 -11.21 -20.04 -25.61
C ARG A 458 -10.16 -21.16 -25.49
N SER A 459 -8.96 -20.95 -25.98
CA SER A 459 -7.85 -21.90 -25.83
C SER A 459 -7.14 -21.85 -24.48
N GLY A 460 -7.57 -20.97 -23.56
CA GLY A 460 -6.97 -20.79 -22.23
C GLY A 460 -5.63 -20.03 -22.22
N GLN A 461 -5.18 -19.52 -23.37
CA GLN A 461 -3.96 -18.72 -23.50
C GLN A 461 -4.12 -17.28 -22.98
N LEU A 462 -5.35 -16.79 -22.88
CA LEU A 462 -5.68 -15.47 -22.36
C LEU A 462 -6.72 -15.63 -21.26
N LYS A 463 -6.35 -15.23 -20.04
CA LYS A 463 -7.23 -15.27 -18.85
C LYS A 463 -7.87 -13.90 -18.60
N ASN A 464 -8.96 -13.89 -17.85
CA ASN A 464 -9.71 -12.69 -17.47
C ASN A 464 -10.24 -11.90 -18.69
N PHE A 465 -10.66 -12.60 -19.74
CA PHE A 465 -11.18 -11.96 -20.95
C PHE A 465 -12.67 -11.67 -20.81
N THR A 466 -13.04 -10.38 -20.99
CA THR A 466 -14.43 -9.92 -20.85
C THR A 466 -15.37 -10.58 -21.85
N GLY A 467 -16.43 -11.20 -21.35
CA GLY A 467 -17.41 -11.94 -22.13
C GLY A 467 -17.14 -13.45 -22.21
N ILE A 468 -15.98 -13.94 -21.74
CA ILE A 468 -15.65 -15.37 -21.71
C ILE A 468 -15.50 -15.85 -20.25
N ASP A 469 -14.47 -15.41 -19.56
CA ASP A 469 -14.16 -15.77 -18.18
C ASP A 469 -14.20 -14.58 -17.20
N SER A 470 -14.55 -13.38 -17.72
CA SER A 470 -14.80 -12.17 -16.94
C SER A 470 -16.13 -11.54 -17.38
N PRO A 471 -16.97 -11.05 -16.45
CA PRO A 471 -18.28 -10.51 -16.79
C PRO A 471 -18.21 -9.18 -17.54
N TYR A 472 -19.27 -8.89 -18.30
CA TYR A 472 -19.59 -7.58 -18.82
C TYR A 472 -20.99 -7.18 -18.33
N GLU A 473 -21.08 -6.05 -17.65
CA GLU A 473 -22.33 -5.48 -17.16
C GLU A 473 -22.85 -4.46 -18.16
N ALA A 474 -23.86 -4.83 -18.94
CA ALA A 474 -24.51 -3.91 -19.87
C ALA A 474 -25.08 -2.69 -19.12
N PRO A 475 -25.02 -1.47 -19.69
CA PRO A 475 -25.67 -0.30 -19.11
C PRO A 475 -27.17 -0.51 -18.97
N ASP A 476 -27.75 -0.05 -17.84
CA ASP A 476 -29.20 -0.11 -17.62
C ASP A 476 -29.94 0.95 -18.46
N ASN A 477 -29.42 2.19 -18.48
CA ASN A 477 -30.05 3.33 -19.11
C ASN A 477 -29.00 4.18 -19.86
N PRO A 478 -28.37 3.66 -20.96
CA PRO A 478 -27.44 4.44 -21.74
C PRO A 478 -28.17 5.56 -22.49
N GLU A 479 -27.58 6.74 -22.61
CA GLU A 479 -28.14 7.85 -23.39
C GLU A 479 -28.32 7.46 -24.88
N ILE A 480 -27.40 6.60 -25.38
CA ILE A 480 -27.49 6.13 -26.75
C ILE A 480 -27.18 4.62 -26.80
N ARG A 481 -28.05 3.85 -27.45
CA ARG A 481 -27.82 2.44 -27.76
C ARG A 481 -27.66 2.25 -29.23
N VAL A 482 -26.63 1.52 -29.65
CA VAL A 482 -26.34 1.21 -31.07
C VAL A 482 -26.30 -0.30 -31.24
N ASN A 483 -27.19 -0.85 -32.04
CA ASN A 483 -27.21 -2.27 -32.41
C ASN A 483 -26.34 -2.50 -33.66
N THR A 484 -25.19 -3.14 -33.50
CA THR A 484 -24.24 -3.34 -34.60
C THR A 484 -24.56 -4.54 -35.50
N VAL A 485 -25.64 -5.25 -35.22
CA VAL A 485 -26.21 -6.26 -36.13
C VAL A 485 -27.08 -5.60 -37.19
N GLU A 486 -27.79 -4.53 -36.81
CA GLU A 486 -28.76 -3.82 -37.63
C GLU A 486 -28.19 -2.58 -38.32
N MET A 487 -27.09 -2.01 -37.78
CA MET A 487 -26.51 -0.76 -38.29
C MET A 487 -25.06 -0.96 -38.73
N THR A 488 -24.74 -0.39 -39.88
CA THR A 488 -23.36 -0.19 -40.33
C THR A 488 -22.67 0.85 -39.47
N PRO A 489 -21.32 0.93 -39.39
CA PRO A 489 -20.61 1.98 -38.64
C PRO A 489 -21.01 3.41 -39.04
N ALA A 490 -21.30 3.66 -40.32
CA ALA A 490 -21.72 4.97 -40.82
C ALA A 490 -23.14 5.34 -40.33
N GLU A 491 -24.10 4.42 -40.41
CA GLU A 491 -25.46 4.60 -39.90
C GLU A 491 -25.47 4.77 -38.37
N ALA A 492 -24.64 4.00 -37.67
CA ALA A 492 -24.46 4.14 -36.22
C ALA A 492 -23.91 5.53 -35.84
N ALA A 493 -22.91 6.04 -36.57
CA ALA A 493 -22.36 7.37 -36.36
C ALA A 493 -23.40 8.46 -36.61
N GLU A 494 -24.17 8.36 -37.71
CA GLU A 494 -25.25 9.29 -38.03
C GLU A 494 -26.34 9.29 -36.93
N HIS A 495 -26.71 8.11 -36.43
CA HIS A 495 -27.66 7.98 -35.33
C HIS A 495 -27.17 8.67 -34.04
N ILE A 496 -25.90 8.50 -33.70
CA ILE A 496 -25.28 9.16 -32.57
C ILE A 496 -25.27 10.68 -32.72
N ILE A 497 -24.81 11.19 -33.87
CA ILE A 497 -24.75 12.62 -34.18
C ILE A 497 -26.14 13.26 -34.11
N ARG A 498 -27.16 12.61 -34.67
CA ARG A 498 -28.53 13.12 -34.62
C ARG A 498 -29.09 13.25 -33.22
N LYS A 499 -28.70 12.34 -32.30
CA LYS A 499 -29.09 12.42 -30.89
C LYS A 499 -28.30 13.46 -30.10
N LEU A 500 -27.01 13.68 -30.45
CA LEU A 500 -26.14 14.65 -29.82
C LEU A 500 -26.48 16.09 -30.20
N LEU A 501 -26.82 16.31 -31.44
CA LEU A 501 -27.10 17.61 -32.03
C LEU A 501 -28.54 17.58 -32.58
N PRO A 502 -29.57 17.69 -31.73
CA PRO A 502 -30.94 17.75 -32.17
C PRO A 502 -31.07 18.90 -33.19
N LEU A 503 -31.55 18.58 -34.38
CA LEU A 503 -31.83 19.54 -35.41
C LEU A 503 -32.74 20.64 -34.84
N LYS A 504 -32.27 21.88 -34.85
CA LYS A 504 -33.09 23.05 -34.59
C LYS A 504 -34.13 23.22 -35.67
#